data_8a75bdf7046038da0805aaf5a0caf93d
#
_entry.id   8a75bdf7046038da0805aaf5a0caf93d
#
_cell.length_a   1.000
_cell.length_b   1.000
_cell.length_c   1.000
_cell.angle_alpha   90.00
_cell.angle_beta   90.00
_cell.angle_gamma   90.00
#
_symmetry.space_group_name_H-M   'P 1'
#
loop_
_entity.id
_entity.type
_entity.pdbx_description
1 polymer ?
#
loop_
_entity_poly.entity_id
_entity_poly.type
_entity_poly.pdbx_seq_one_letter_code
_entity_poly.pdbx_strand_id
1 'polypeptide(L)'
;MITMPEASAKQDNTVNEANNDNKSSSISQDHVVRKRIISKSVLGLISLFMLVPILIVLLSWTQPVADIWTHMRQYVLPQVLKNTVILLLMVTLISGVIGTALAWVTSMYRFPGQRFFAWALMLPLAMPAYVLAFVTVGIVDFSGPLQTALREFGFTTAIPSVRNVWGAGLVLSLAFYPYVYLLAR
;
A
#
# COMPACT_ATOMS: atom_id res chain seq x y z
N MET A 1 66.92 -29.86 52.10
CA MET A 1 65.77 -30.74 51.85
C MET A 1 64.77 -29.94 51.10
N ILE A 2 64.69 -30.16 49.84
CA ILE A 2 64.20 -29.22 48.84
C ILE A 2 62.76 -29.53 48.54
N THR A 3 61.91 -28.50 48.67
CA THR A 3 60.50 -28.54 48.40
C THR A 3 60.27 -28.51 46.88
N MET A 4 59.82 -29.63 46.31
CA MET A 4 59.41 -29.76 44.93
C MET A 4 57.90 -30.09 44.75
N PRO A 5 56.95 -29.47 45.42
CA PRO A 5 55.52 -29.60 45.02
C PRO A 5 54.93 -28.38 44.36
N GLU A 6 55.52 -27.20 44.46
CA GLU A 6 54.89 -25.91 44.02
C GLU A 6 54.96 -25.67 42.50
N ALA A 7 56.02 -26.14 41.87
CA ALA A 7 56.15 -26.01 40.42
C ALA A 7 55.20 -26.88 39.61
N SER A 8 54.88 -28.09 40.14
CA SER A 8 53.96 -29.02 39.50
C SER A 8 52.50 -28.54 39.58
N ALA A 9 52.09 -27.95 40.70
CA ALA A 9 50.75 -27.41 40.88
C ALA A 9 50.48 -26.15 40.00
N LYS A 10 51.52 -25.33 39.78
CA LYS A 10 51.41 -24.15 38.91
C LYS A 10 51.34 -24.51 37.44
N GLN A 11 51.99 -25.59 37.04
CA GLN A 11 51.97 -26.06 35.66
C GLN A 11 50.61 -26.73 35.33
N ASP A 12 50.00 -27.43 36.29
CA ASP A 12 48.71 -28.06 36.13
C ASP A 12 47.55 -27.02 36.03
N ASN A 13 47.65 -25.94 36.79
CA ASN A 13 46.69 -24.80 36.69
C ASN A 13 46.78 -24.08 35.35
N THR A 14 47.97 -23.84 34.82
CA THR A 14 48.10 -23.19 33.51
C THR A 14 47.59 -24.03 32.34
N VAL A 15 47.76 -25.34 32.43
CA VAL A 15 47.23 -26.31 31.45
C VAL A 15 45.71 -26.38 31.53
N ASN A 16 45.14 -26.35 32.73
CA ASN A 16 43.68 -26.34 32.93
C ASN A 16 43.04 -25.02 32.49
N GLU A 17 43.66 -23.89 32.74
CA GLU A 17 43.20 -22.57 32.22
C GLU A 17 43.24 -22.52 30.69
N ALA A 18 44.35 -22.91 30.06
CA ALA A 18 44.46 -22.96 28.62
C ALA A 18 43.44 -23.92 27.96
N ASN A 19 43.11 -25.04 28.64
CA ASN A 19 42.14 -26.00 28.15
C ASN A 19 40.69 -25.49 28.31
N ASN A 20 40.41 -24.73 29.37
CA ASN A 20 39.10 -24.06 29.58
C ASN A 20 38.88 -22.90 28.58
N ASP A 21 39.89 -22.11 28.30
CA ASP A 21 39.81 -21.03 27.33
C ASP A 21 39.60 -21.56 25.89
N ASN A 22 40.25 -22.65 25.56
CA ASN A 22 40.08 -23.31 24.27
C ASN A 22 38.69 -23.96 24.14
N LYS A 23 38.15 -24.51 25.22
CA LYS A 23 36.80 -25.07 25.25
C LYS A 23 35.72 -24.00 25.21
N SER A 24 35.91 -22.88 25.89
CA SER A 24 34.97 -21.76 25.86
C SER A 24 34.95 -21.03 24.49
N SER A 25 36.10 -20.93 23.84
CA SER A 25 36.17 -20.36 22.48
C SER A 25 35.54 -21.26 21.43
N SER A 26 35.70 -22.58 21.55
CA SER A 26 35.03 -23.53 20.62
C SER A 26 33.53 -23.53 20.78
N ILE A 27 33.01 -23.50 22.01
CA ILE A 27 31.58 -23.44 22.28
C ILE A 27 30.97 -22.13 21.75
N SER A 28 31.68 -21.03 21.90
CA SER A 28 31.26 -19.71 21.36
C SER A 28 31.19 -19.70 19.83
N GLN A 29 32.18 -20.29 19.18
CA GLN A 29 32.20 -20.40 17.71
C GLN A 29 31.08 -21.30 17.19
N ASP A 30 30.80 -22.42 17.84
CA ASP A 30 29.70 -23.31 17.43
C ASP A 30 28.33 -22.64 17.52
N HIS A 31 28.11 -21.83 18.55
CA HIS A 31 26.87 -21.03 18.68
C HIS A 31 26.73 -19.96 17.58
N VAL A 32 27.81 -19.32 17.20
CA VAL A 32 27.79 -18.30 16.11
C VAL A 32 27.57 -18.97 14.77
N VAL A 33 28.22 -20.07 14.49
CA VAL A 33 28.05 -20.82 13.23
C VAL A 33 26.65 -21.38 13.13
N ARG A 34 26.11 -21.96 14.21
CA ARG A 34 24.74 -22.48 14.25
C ARG A 34 23.70 -21.39 14.03
N LYS A 35 23.83 -20.23 14.69
CA LYS A 35 22.94 -19.06 14.45
C LYS A 35 22.99 -18.59 12.99
N ARG A 36 24.17 -18.57 12.39
CA ARG A 36 24.36 -18.15 11.00
C ARG A 36 23.72 -19.15 10.00
N ILE A 37 23.80 -20.44 10.28
CA ILE A 37 23.18 -21.50 9.47
C ILE A 37 21.66 -21.40 9.58
N ILE A 38 21.12 -21.30 10.80
CA ILE A 38 19.68 -21.17 11.05
C ILE A 38 19.13 -19.91 10.37
N SER A 39 19.82 -18.78 10.49
CA SER A 39 19.42 -17.52 9.83
C SER A 39 19.41 -17.65 8.31
N LYS A 40 20.41 -18.28 7.71
CA LYS A 40 20.44 -18.52 6.25
C LYS A 40 19.36 -19.49 5.80
N SER A 41 19.06 -20.51 6.57
CA SER A 41 17.98 -21.47 6.26
C SER A 41 16.61 -20.81 6.33
N VAL A 42 16.37 -19.99 7.35
CA VAL A 42 15.11 -19.20 7.48
C VAL A 42 14.97 -18.21 6.34
N LEU A 43 16.03 -17.48 6.01
CA LEU A 43 16.04 -16.56 4.85
C LEU A 43 15.79 -17.31 3.53
N GLY A 44 16.40 -18.46 3.34
CA GLY A 44 16.17 -19.32 2.18
C GLY A 44 14.71 -19.80 2.07
N LEU A 45 14.10 -20.18 3.20
CA LEU A 45 12.71 -20.61 3.25
C LEU A 45 11.75 -19.47 2.90
N ILE A 46 11.99 -18.29 3.46
CA ILE A 46 11.20 -17.08 3.16
C ILE A 46 11.35 -16.70 1.69
N SER A 47 12.56 -16.73 1.16
CA SER A 47 12.83 -16.46 -0.26
C SER A 47 12.13 -17.46 -1.17
N LEU A 48 12.16 -18.75 -0.81
CA LEU A 48 11.46 -19.80 -1.55
C LEU A 48 9.94 -19.57 -1.55
N PHE A 49 9.38 -19.20 -0.39
CA PHE A 49 7.96 -18.89 -0.27
C PHE A 49 7.56 -17.68 -1.14
N MET A 50 8.41 -16.66 -1.21
CA MET A 50 8.18 -15.50 -2.10
C MET A 50 8.33 -15.83 -3.59
N LEU A 51 9.10 -16.87 -3.92
CA LEU A 51 9.25 -17.34 -5.30
C LEU A 51 8.03 -18.10 -5.83
N VAL A 52 7.23 -18.71 -4.93
CA VAL A 52 6.07 -19.53 -5.31
C VAL A 52 5.09 -18.78 -6.21
N PRO A 53 4.59 -17.57 -5.88
CA PRO A 53 3.65 -16.85 -6.74
C PRO A 53 4.28 -16.51 -8.11
N ILE A 54 5.55 -16.18 -8.14
CA ILE A 54 6.26 -15.88 -9.40
C ILE A 54 6.33 -17.14 -10.26
N LEU A 55 6.63 -18.28 -9.65
CA LEU A 55 6.75 -19.58 -10.34
C LEU A 55 5.38 -20.04 -10.86
N ILE A 56 4.30 -19.81 -10.11
CA ILE A 56 2.93 -20.10 -10.56
C ILE A 56 2.59 -19.26 -11.79
N VAL A 57 2.91 -17.96 -11.80
CA VAL A 57 2.67 -17.08 -12.95
C VAL A 57 3.47 -17.54 -14.17
N LEU A 58 4.74 -17.90 -14.00
CA LEU A 58 5.58 -18.41 -15.08
C LEU A 58 5.07 -19.74 -15.64
N LEU A 59 4.66 -20.67 -14.76
CA LEU A 59 4.08 -21.95 -15.18
C LEU A 59 2.71 -21.77 -15.86
N SER A 60 1.92 -20.78 -15.40
CA SER A 60 0.64 -20.45 -16.02
C SER A 60 0.77 -20.01 -17.48
N TRP A 61 1.93 -19.46 -17.85
CA TRP A 61 2.19 -19.06 -19.25
C TRP A 61 2.26 -20.25 -20.23
N THR A 62 2.56 -21.44 -19.74
CA THR A 62 2.64 -22.66 -20.56
C THR A 62 1.29 -23.34 -20.78
N GLN A 63 0.22 -22.90 -20.08
CA GLN A 63 -1.10 -23.50 -20.23
C GLN A 63 -1.78 -22.99 -21.50
N PRO A 64 -2.46 -23.85 -22.25
CA PRO A 64 -3.24 -23.44 -23.42
C PRO A 64 -4.51 -22.70 -22.95
N VAL A 65 -4.42 -21.39 -22.81
CA VAL A 65 -5.52 -20.49 -22.40
C VAL A 65 -6.34 -19.95 -23.56
N ALA A 66 -6.29 -20.64 -24.72
CA ALA A 66 -6.92 -20.16 -25.95
C ALA A 66 -8.40 -19.81 -25.79
N ASP A 67 -9.16 -20.64 -25.10
CA ASP A 67 -10.61 -20.43 -24.90
C ASP A 67 -10.89 -19.27 -23.92
N ILE A 68 -10.15 -19.22 -22.81
CA ILE A 68 -10.27 -18.13 -21.83
C ILE A 68 -9.85 -16.80 -22.46
N TRP A 69 -8.77 -16.81 -23.24
CA TRP A 69 -8.27 -15.62 -23.92
C TRP A 69 -9.24 -15.11 -24.98
N THR A 70 -9.85 -16.01 -25.74
CA THR A 70 -10.85 -15.67 -26.76
C THR A 70 -12.07 -15.02 -26.10
N HIS A 71 -12.60 -15.60 -25.02
CA HIS A 71 -13.71 -15.05 -24.26
C HIS A 71 -13.37 -13.69 -23.66
N MET A 72 -12.21 -13.56 -23.03
CA MET A 72 -11.73 -12.32 -22.43
C MET A 72 -11.59 -11.21 -23.47
N ARG A 73 -10.97 -11.50 -24.61
CA ARG A 73 -10.77 -10.53 -25.70
C ARG A 73 -12.08 -10.08 -26.32
N GLN A 74 -13.04 -10.96 -26.43
CA GLN A 74 -14.30 -10.70 -27.13
C GLN A 74 -15.33 -9.97 -26.28
N TYR A 75 -15.40 -10.26 -24.98
CA TYR A 75 -16.44 -9.74 -24.10
C TYR A 75 -15.93 -8.82 -22.98
N VAL A 76 -14.85 -9.21 -22.34
CA VAL A 76 -14.36 -8.48 -21.14
C VAL A 76 -13.48 -7.27 -21.52
N LEU A 77 -12.54 -7.48 -22.41
CA LEU A 77 -11.54 -6.48 -22.76
C LEU A 77 -12.16 -5.19 -23.36
N PRO A 78 -13.10 -5.28 -24.32
CA PRO A 78 -13.74 -4.08 -24.88
C PRO A 78 -14.52 -3.30 -23.83
N GLN A 79 -15.22 -4.00 -22.95
CA GLN A 79 -15.99 -3.36 -21.87
C GLN A 79 -15.08 -2.67 -20.86
N VAL A 80 -14.00 -3.33 -20.44
CA VAL A 80 -13.01 -2.76 -19.53
C VAL A 80 -12.33 -1.54 -20.15
N LEU A 81 -11.86 -1.65 -21.39
CA LEU A 81 -11.25 -0.53 -22.12
C LEU A 81 -12.20 0.67 -22.24
N LYS A 82 -13.44 0.44 -22.64
CA LYS A 82 -14.46 1.48 -22.72
C LYS A 82 -14.65 2.19 -21.37
N ASN A 83 -14.83 1.44 -20.30
CA ASN A 83 -15.01 2.00 -18.96
C ASN A 83 -13.75 2.76 -18.49
N THR A 84 -12.56 2.26 -18.79
CA THR A 84 -11.29 2.91 -18.45
C THR A 84 -11.14 4.24 -19.19
N VAL A 85 -11.45 4.29 -20.48
CA VAL A 85 -11.37 5.53 -21.27
C VAL A 85 -12.38 6.56 -20.76
N ILE A 86 -13.62 6.14 -20.46
CA ILE A 86 -14.65 7.02 -19.89
C ILE A 86 -14.19 7.59 -18.55
N LEU A 87 -13.69 6.74 -17.65
CA LEU A 87 -13.16 7.17 -16.35
C LEU A 87 -12.00 8.13 -16.50
N LEU A 88 -11.03 7.83 -17.37
CA LEU A 88 -9.86 8.67 -17.58
C LEU A 88 -10.26 10.06 -18.08
N LEU A 89 -11.13 10.13 -19.08
CA LEU A 89 -11.61 11.41 -19.63
C LEU A 89 -12.42 12.19 -18.57
N MET A 90 -13.32 11.52 -17.88
CA MET A 90 -14.16 12.14 -16.87
C MET A 90 -13.32 12.70 -15.71
N VAL A 91 -12.41 11.89 -15.16
CA VAL A 91 -11.55 12.31 -14.05
C VAL A 91 -10.65 13.46 -14.47
N THR A 92 -10.03 13.38 -15.65
CA THR A 92 -9.13 14.42 -16.15
C THR A 92 -9.88 15.74 -16.38
N LEU A 93 -11.05 15.71 -16.99
CA LEU A 93 -11.84 16.90 -17.26
C LEU A 93 -12.36 17.54 -15.96
N ILE A 94 -12.99 16.76 -15.11
CA ILE A 94 -13.62 17.28 -13.88
C ILE A 94 -12.55 17.77 -12.90
N SER A 95 -11.50 16.98 -12.63
CA SER A 95 -10.43 17.41 -11.73
C SER A 95 -9.64 18.59 -12.33
N GLY A 96 -9.44 18.61 -13.64
CA GLY A 96 -8.82 19.70 -14.37
C GLY A 96 -9.58 21.00 -14.21
N VAL A 97 -10.87 20.98 -14.51
CA VAL A 97 -11.74 22.19 -14.41
C VAL A 97 -11.85 22.67 -12.97
N ILE A 98 -12.14 21.77 -12.02
CA ILE A 98 -12.30 22.13 -10.61
C ILE A 98 -10.96 22.63 -10.05
N GLY A 99 -9.87 21.90 -10.27
CA GLY A 99 -8.55 22.26 -9.75
C GLY A 99 -8.05 23.59 -10.28
N THR A 100 -8.16 23.86 -11.58
CA THR A 100 -7.74 25.13 -12.19
C THR A 100 -8.64 26.29 -11.79
N ALA A 101 -9.96 26.09 -11.72
CA ALA A 101 -10.89 27.13 -11.27
C ALA A 101 -10.62 27.53 -9.81
N LEU A 102 -10.43 26.57 -8.93
CA LEU A 102 -10.09 26.82 -7.52
C LEU A 102 -8.72 27.48 -7.36
N ALA A 103 -7.73 27.07 -8.16
CA ALA A 103 -6.41 27.69 -8.17
C ALA A 103 -6.50 29.16 -8.63
N TRP A 104 -7.26 29.44 -9.67
CA TRP A 104 -7.49 30.80 -10.16
C TRP A 104 -8.16 31.67 -9.09
N VAL A 105 -9.29 31.20 -8.52
CA VAL A 105 -10.01 31.97 -7.49
C VAL A 105 -9.10 32.26 -6.29
N THR A 106 -8.37 31.28 -5.80
CA THR A 106 -7.49 31.44 -4.62
C THR A 106 -6.24 32.25 -4.90
N SER A 107 -5.81 32.41 -6.16
CA SER A 107 -4.62 33.18 -6.53
C SER A 107 -4.96 34.61 -6.93
N MET A 108 -6.09 34.82 -7.63
CA MET A 108 -6.45 36.12 -8.18
C MET A 108 -7.28 36.98 -7.22
N TYR A 109 -8.13 36.35 -6.39
CA TYR A 109 -9.05 37.10 -5.53
C TYR A 109 -8.54 37.11 -4.07
N ARG A 110 -8.49 38.35 -3.50
CA ARG A 110 -8.21 38.53 -2.06
C ARG A 110 -9.54 38.57 -1.32
N PHE A 111 -9.81 37.56 -0.52
CA PHE A 111 -11.02 37.48 0.30
C PHE A 111 -10.66 37.06 1.75
N PRO A 112 -11.50 37.42 2.73
CA PRO A 112 -11.25 37.01 4.10
C PRO A 112 -11.27 35.49 4.21
N GLY A 113 -10.25 34.90 4.85
CA GLY A 113 -10.12 33.44 4.97
C GLY A 113 -9.40 32.75 3.82
N GLN A 114 -8.85 33.46 2.82
CA GLN A 114 -8.14 32.89 1.67
C GLN A 114 -7.08 31.83 2.09
N ARG A 115 -6.32 32.10 3.17
CA ARG A 115 -5.32 31.16 3.66
C ARG A 115 -5.93 29.86 4.21
N PHE A 116 -7.07 29.99 4.89
CA PHE A 116 -7.79 28.82 5.40
C PHE A 116 -8.34 27.97 4.24
N PHE A 117 -9.00 28.59 3.28
CA PHE A 117 -9.53 27.89 2.11
C PHE A 117 -8.40 27.25 1.28
N ALA A 118 -7.30 27.94 1.10
CA ALA A 118 -6.14 27.41 0.39
C ALA A 118 -5.58 26.12 1.04
N TRP A 119 -5.60 26.04 2.35
CA TRP A 119 -5.21 24.84 3.08
C TRP A 119 -6.32 23.78 3.09
N ALA A 120 -7.57 24.18 3.30
CA ALA A 120 -8.71 23.29 3.36
C ALA A 120 -8.95 22.54 2.03
N LEU A 121 -8.66 23.17 0.89
CA LEU A 121 -8.75 22.54 -0.43
C LEU A 121 -7.72 21.42 -0.64
N MET A 122 -6.67 21.36 0.17
CA MET A 122 -5.69 20.28 0.13
C MET A 122 -6.07 19.09 1.04
N LEU A 123 -7.10 19.22 1.90
CA LEU A 123 -7.52 18.17 2.82
C LEU A 123 -7.80 16.80 2.17
N PRO A 124 -8.44 16.72 1.00
CA PRO A 124 -8.65 15.43 0.36
C PRO A 124 -7.35 14.70 0.00
N LEU A 125 -6.25 15.42 -0.16
CA LEU A 125 -4.92 14.83 -0.41
C LEU A 125 -4.38 14.04 0.80
N ALA A 126 -4.80 14.43 2.01
CA ALA A 126 -4.41 13.74 3.24
C ALA A 126 -5.14 12.40 3.42
N MET A 127 -6.23 12.17 2.69
CA MET A 127 -6.99 10.92 2.75
C MET A 127 -6.62 10.01 1.57
N PRO A 128 -6.33 8.73 1.82
CA PRO A 128 -6.20 7.75 0.74
C PRO A 128 -7.49 7.70 -0.11
N ALA A 129 -7.33 7.63 -1.44
CA ALA A 129 -8.47 7.68 -2.37
C ALA A 129 -9.53 6.59 -2.11
N TYR A 130 -9.11 5.41 -1.62
CA TYR A 130 -10.03 4.33 -1.28
C TYR A 130 -10.91 4.67 -0.05
N VAL A 131 -10.37 5.40 0.94
CA VAL A 131 -11.13 5.86 2.12
C VAL A 131 -12.19 6.86 1.68
N LEU A 132 -11.81 7.83 0.83
CA LEU A 132 -12.75 8.78 0.27
C LEU A 132 -13.87 8.07 -0.51
N ALA A 133 -13.52 7.08 -1.33
CA ALA A 133 -14.50 6.27 -2.06
C ALA A 133 -15.44 5.53 -1.12
N PHE A 134 -14.91 4.86 -0.10
CA PHE A 134 -15.70 4.12 0.89
C PHE A 134 -16.67 5.02 1.64
N VAL A 135 -16.20 6.16 2.12
CA VAL A 135 -17.04 7.15 2.85
C VAL A 135 -18.11 7.71 1.93
N THR A 136 -17.76 8.06 0.68
CA THR A 136 -18.74 8.61 -0.28
C THR A 136 -19.82 7.58 -0.61
N VAL A 137 -19.46 6.33 -0.86
CA VAL A 137 -20.42 5.25 -1.07
C VAL A 137 -21.31 5.08 0.16
N GLY A 138 -20.73 5.05 1.38
CA GLY A 138 -21.50 4.91 2.61
C GLY A 138 -22.50 6.05 2.86
N ILE A 139 -22.16 7.28 2.47
CA ILE A 139 -23.04 8.45 2.62
C ILE A 139 -24.15 8.47 1.57
N VAL A 140 -23.83 8.14 0.32
CA VAL A 140 -24.74 8.30 -0.84
C VAL A 140 -25.53 7.03 -1.16
N ASP A 141 -25.16 5.88 -0.59
CA ASP A 141 -25.87 4.61 -0.82
C ASP A 141 -27.33 4.69 -0.38
N PHE A 142 -28.15 3.79 -0.89
CA PHE A 142 -29.62 3.78 -0.68
C PHE A 142 -30.03 3.82 0.81
N SER A 143 -29.27 3.16 1.68
CA SER A 143 -29.45 3.18 3.14
C SER A 143 -28.58 4.24 3.83
N GLY A 144 -27.89 5.07 3.07
CA GLY A 144 -26.98 6.09 3.61
C GLY A 144 -27.73 7.29 4.22
N PRO A 145 -27.04 8.04 5.10
CA PRO A 145 -27.63 9.17 5.82
C PRO A 145 -28.14 10.26 4.86
N LEU A 146 -27.51 10.46 3.71
CA LEU A 146 -27.93 11.46 2.73
C LEU A 146 -29.28 11.13 2.12
N GLN A 147 -29.48 9.90 1.67
CA GLN A 147 -30.75 9.49 1.09
C GLN A 147 -31.88 9.41 2.13
N THR A 148 -31.54 9.04 3.35
CA THR A 148 -32.51 9.05 4.47
C THR A 148 -32.97 10.47 4.76
N ALA A 149 -32.05 11.41 4.89
CA ALA A 149 -32.41 12.81 5.08
C ALA A 149 -33.25 13.38 3.92
N LEU A 150 -32.88 13.11 2.67
CA LEU A 150 -33.64 13.57 1.51
C LEU A 150 -35.09 13.02 1.51
N ARG A 151 -35.30 11.77 1.91
CA ARG A 151 -36.64 11.20 2.05
C ARG A 151 -37.46 11.88 3.15
N GLU A 152 -36.82 12.24 4.27
CA GLU A 152 -37.48 12.99 5.35
C GLU A 152 -37.92 14.38 4.91
N PHE A 153 -37.16 15.02 3.96
CA PHE A 153 -37.55 16.28 3.34
C PHE A 153 -38.56 16.14 2.20
N GLY A 154 -39.11 14.93 1.96
CA GLY A 154 -40.14 14.68 0.96
C GLY A 154 -39.63 14.47 -0.47
N PHE A 155 -38.33 14.36 -0.68
CA PHE A 155 -37.78 14.00 -1.99
C PHE A 155 -37.89 12.50 -2.22
N THR A 156 -38.85 12.10 -3.06
CA THR A 156 -39.09 10.70 -3.41
C THR A 156 -38.13 10.16 -4.46
N THR A 157 -37.38 11.03 -5.12
CA THR A 157 -36.44 10.65 -6.18
C THR A 157 -35.17 10.08 -5.56
N ALA A 158 -34.97 8.78 -5.68
CA ALA A 158 -33.73 8.14 -5.23
C ALA A 158 -32.54 8.65 -6.03
N ILE A 159 -31.46 9.03 -5.34
CA ILE A 159 -30.18 9.34 -6.00
C ILE A 159 -29.69 8.06 -6.69
N PRO A 160 -29.25 8.10 -7.95
CA PRO A 160 -28.71 6.93 -8.63
C PRO A 160 -27.56 6.32 -7.84
N SER A 161 -27.48 5.01 -7.83
CA SER A 161 -26.38 4.30 -7.16
C SER A 161 -25.03 4.84 -7.62
N VAL A 162 -24.16 5.19 -6.66
CA VAL A 162 -22.78 5.65 -6.94
C VAL A 162 -21.87 4.49 -7.38
N ARG A 163 -22.35 3.24 -7.26
CA ARG A 163 -21.62 2.02 -7.65
C ARG A 163 -21.65 1.78 -9.16
N ASN A 164 -21.36 2.82 -9.93
CA ASN A 164 -21.24 2.77 -11.38
C ASN A 164 -20.02 3.58 -11.85
N VAL A 165 -19.72 3.53 -13.13
CA VAL A 165 -18.58 4.24 -13.74
C VAL A 165 -18.65 5.75 -13.49
N TRP A 166 -19.84 6.33 -13.52
CA TRP A 166 -20.06 7.77 -13.31
C TRP A 166 -19.80 8.18 -11.87
N GLY A 167 -20.32 7.40 -10.90
CA GLY A 167 -20.05 7.63 -9.48
C GLY A 167 -18.58 7.46 -9.12
N ALA A 168 -17.95 6.41 -9.62
CA ALA A 168 -16.51 6.21 -9.45
C ALA A 168 -15.70 7.37 -10.03
N GLY A 169 -16.08 7.86 -11.22
CA GLY A 169 -15.43 9.01 -11.86
C GLY A 169 -15.56 10.29 -11.04
N LEU A 170 -16.72 10.57 -10.47
CA LEU A 170 -16.92 11.73 -9.59
C LEU A 170 -16.06 11.64 -8.32
N VAL A 171 -16.07 10.50 -7.65
CA VAL A 171 -15.27 10.29 -6.42
C VAL A 171 -13.78 10.43 -6.71
N LEU A 172 -13.29 9.82 -7.78
CA LEU A 172 -11.90 9.94 -8.18
C LEU A 172 -11.54 11.39 -8.57
N SER A 173 -12.44 12.09 -9.26
CA SER A 173 -12.22 13.50 -9.59
C SER A 173 -12.10 14.36 -8.33
N LEU A 174 -12.91 14.07 -7.32
CA LEU A 174 -12.85 14.75 -6.02
C LEU A 174 -11.57 14.36 -5.23
N ALA A 175 -11.01 13.19 -5.45
CA ALA A 175 -9.74 12.78 -4.86
C ALA A 175 -8.54 13.43 -5.56
N PHE A 176 -8.64 13.67 -6.87
CA PHE A 176 -7.50 14.12 -7.68
C PHE A 176 -7.47 15.63 -7.97
N TYR A 177 -8.56 16.38 -7.79
CA TYR A 177 -8.52 17.84 -8.03
C TYR A 177 -7.44 18.58 -7.23
N PRO A 178 -7.07 18.18 -5.97
CA PRO A 178 -6.06 18.92 -5.24
C PRO A 178 -4.66 18.85 -5.89
N TYR A 179 -4.36 17.78 -6.64
CA TYR A 179 -3.10 17.70 -7.40
C TYR A 179 -3.06 18.75 -8.50
N VAL A 180 -4.17 18.88 -9.25
CA VAL A 180 -4.29 19.91 -10.28
C VAL A 180 -4.28 21.31 -9.67
N TYR A 181 -4.97 21.50 -8.55
CA TYR A 181 -4.96 22.74 -7.78
C TYR A 181 -3.56 23.18 -7.36
N LEU A 182 -2.74 22.24 -6.85
CA LEU A 182 -1.36 22.51 -6.45
C LEU A 182 -0.45 22.87 -7.62
N LEU A 183 -0.64 22.23 -8.77
CA LEU A 183 0.15 22.49 -9.97
C LEU A 183 -0.23 23.79 -10.66
N ALA A 184 -1.51 24.19 -10.57
CA ALA A 184 -2.04 25.38 -11.23
C ALA A 184 -1.89 26.67 -10.39
N ARG A 185 -1.62 26.55 -9.10
CA ARG A 185 -1.48 27.68 -8.16
C ARG A 185 -0.08 28.26 -8.16
#